data_50c916dea01de267938951f55c31c490
#
_entry.id   50c916dea01de267938951f55c31c490
#
_cell.length_a   1.000
_cell.length_b   1.000
_cell.length_c   1.000
_cell.angle_alpha   90.00
_cell.angle_beta   90.00
_cell.angle_gamma   90.00
#
_symmetry.space_group_name_H-M   'P 1'
#
loop_
_entity.id
_entity.type
_entity.pdbx_description
1 polymer ?
#
loop_
_entity_poly.entity_id
_entity_poly.type
_entity_poly.pdbx_seq_one_letter_code
_entity_poly.pdbx_strand_id
1 'polypeptide(L)'
;MIEILNSARLERARDTGALVGNILHTLKQRSAVGTNLLDIDQWAKEMITEAGAQSCYVDYAPSFGRGPFGHYICTAVNDGVLHGRPHNYTLADGDLLTLDLAVARGGVAADAAISFLVGKARPAESVAMIEATERALAAGIAAAKPGARIGDLSHAIGTVLSKAGYPINTEFGGHGIGSTMHQDPHVANTGRPGRGYKLRPGLLLALEPWVMADTATLVTDADGWTLRSATGCRTAHSEHTIAITDSGAEILTRP
;
A
#
# COMPACT_ATOMS: atom_id res chain seq x y z
N MET A 1 -8.50 -15.24 8.89
CA MET A 1 -8.36 -16.65 8.34
C MET A 1 -7.45 -16.55 7.11
N ILE A 2 -6.53 -17.50 6.92
CA ILE A 2 -5.65 -17.52 5.74
C ILE A 2 -6.37 -18.22 4.59
N GLU A 3 -6.51 -17.54 3.46
CA GLU A 3 -7.15 -18.06 2.26
C GLU A 3 -6.10 -18.51 1.23
N ILE A 4 -6.32 -19.66 0.60
CA ILE A 4 -5.50 -20.17 -0.52
C ILE A 4 -6.40 -20.25 -1.74
N LEU A 5 -6.09 -19.47 -2.75
CA LEU A 5 -6.89 -19.37 -3.96
C LEU A 5 -6.59 -20.53 -4.91
N ASN A 6 -7.64 -21.06 -5.53
CA ASN A 6 -7.50 -21.95 -6.68
C ASN A 6 -7.15 -21.16 -7.96
N SER A 7 -6.82 -21.86 -9.05
CA SER A 7 -6.39 -21.25 -10.31
C SER A 7 -7.42 -20.26 -10.87
N ALA A 8 -8.71 -20.57 -10.82
CA ALA A 8 -9.77 -19.70 -11.36
C ALA A 8 -9.89 -18.38 -10.55
N ARG A 9 -9.70 -18.43 -9.25
CA ARG A 9 -9.69 -17.22 -8.41
C ARG A 9 -8.38 -16.45 -8.55
N LEU A 10 -7.28 -17.14 -8.79
CA LEU A 10 -5.99 -16.49 -9.04
C LEU A 10 -6.02 -15.67 -10.34
N GLU A 11 -6.70 -16.15 -11.40
CA GLU A 11 -6.93 -15.35 -12.61
C GLU A 11 -7.73 -14.07 -12.30
N ARG A 12 -8.79 -14.18 -11.50
CA ARG A 12 -9.54 -12.98 -11.06
C ARG A 12 -8.68 -12.01 -10.24
N ALA A 13 -7.77 -12.55 -9.42
CA ALA A 13 -6.83 -11.72 -8.68
C ALA A 13 -5.88 -10.95 -9.61
N ARG A 14 -5.41 -11.57 -10.70
CA ARG A 14 -4.62 -10.89 -11.74
C ARG A 14 -5.40 -9.76 -12.39
N ASP A 15 -6.66 -10.03 -12.78
CA ASP A 15 -7.53 -9.02 -13.39
C ASP A 15 -7.81 -7.84 -12.46
N THR A 16 -8.03 -8.13 -11.15
CA THR A 16 -8.27 -7.09 -10.15
C THR A 16 -7.00 -6.31 -9.85
N GLY A 17 -5.86 -7.01 -9.72
CA GLY A 17 -4.56 -6.38 -9.49
C GLY A 17 -4.14 -5.45 -10.64
N ALA A 18 -4.30 -5.90 -11.89
CA ALA A 18 -4.02 -5.06 -13.06
C ALA A 18 -4.92 -3.81 -13.09
N LEU A 19 -6.20 -3.93 -12.68
CA LEU A 19 -7.10 -2.78 -12.54
C LEU A 19 -6.57 -1.78 -11.51
N VAL A 20 -6.15 -2.22 -10.32
CA VAL A 20 -5.56 -1.36 -9.28
C VAL A 20 -4.32 -0.65 -9.82
N GLY A 21 -3.39 -1.38 -10.44
CA GLY A 21 -2.17 -0.81 -11.00
C GLY A 21 -2.46 0.26 -12.07
N ASN A 22 -3.40 -0.02 -12.97
CA ASN A 22 -3.82 0.93 -14.02
C ASN A 22 -4.49 2.19 -13.46
N ILE A 23 -5.35 2.05 -12.44
CA ILE A 23 -5.99 3.20 -11.77
C ILE A 23 -4.91 4.07 -11.11
N LEU A 24 -4.03 3.49 -10.29
CA LEU A 24 -2.95 4.23 -9.63
C LEU A 24 -2.02 4.92 -10.62
N HIS A 25 -1.64 4.24 -11.71
CA HIS A 25 -0.82 4.82 -12.77
C HIS A 25 -1.51 6.04 -13.41
N THR A 26 -2.79 5.92 -13.75
CA THR A 26 -3.58 7.00 -14.35
C THR A 26 -3.73 8.17 -13.38
N LEU A 27 -4.05 7.91 -12.11
CA LEU A 27 -4.17 8.94 -11.10
C LEU A 27 -2.85 9.68 -10.87
N LYS A 28 -1.71 8.95 -10.83
CA LYS A 28 -0.38 9.56 -10.75
C LYS A 28 -0.13 10.51 -11.93
N GLN A 29 -0.47 10.12 -13.15
CA GLN A 29 -0.30 10.98 -14.34
C GLN A 29 -1.18 12.23 -14.32
N ARG A 30 -2.38 12.13 -13.72
CA ARG A 30 -3.33 13.26 -13.60
C ARG A 30 -3.03 14.18 -12.43
N SER A 31 -2.33 13.70 -11.39
CA SER A 31 -2.02 14.46 -10.19
C SER A 31 -0.87 15.44 -10.44
N ALA A 32 -1.22 16.68 -10.73
CA ALA A 32 -0.28 17.78 -11.01
C ALA A 32 -0.40 18.87 -9.94
N VAL A 33 0.51 19.85 -9.98
CA VAL A 33 0.38 21.09 -9.19
C VAL A 33 -0.97 21.74 -9.50
N GLY A 34 -1.73 22.09 -8.48
CA GLY A 34 -3.07 22.65 -8.59
C GLY A 34 -4.22 21.61 -8.54
N THR A 35 -3.93 20.32 -8.58
CA THR A 35 -4.96 19.27 -8.38
C THR A 35 -5.41 19.23 -6.92
N ASN A 36 -6.72 19.14 -6.68
CA ASN A 36 -7.27 18.95 -5.34
C ASN A 36 -7.38 17.44 -5.00
N LEU A 37 -7.15 17.05 -3.75
CA LEU A 37 -7.26 15.63 -3.33
C LEU A 37 -8.69 15.08 -3.50
N LEU A 38 -9.71 15.93 -3.38
CA LEU A 38 -11.10 15.54 -3.66
C LEU A 38 -11.34 15.21 -5.14
N ASP A 39 -10.61 15.86 -6.06
CA ASP A 39 -10.68 15.51 -7.49
C ASP A 39 -10.09 14.12 -7.73
N ILE A 40 -8.99 13.77 -7.03
CA ILE A 40 -8.37 12.44 -7.11
C ILE A 40 -9.34 11.37 -6.62
N ASP A 41 -10.04 11.61 -5.51
CA ASP A 41 -11.06 10.71 -4.98
C ASP A 41 -12.22 10.50 -5.96
N GLN A 42 -12.70 11.60 -6.57
CA GLN A 42 -13.75 11.54 -7.58
C GLN A 42 -13.30 10.75 -8.83
N TRP A 43 -12.07 10.95 -9.30
CA TRP A 43 -11.53 10.17 -10.43
C TRP A 43 -11.37 8.69 -10.09
N ALA A 44 -10.92 8.37 -8.87
CA ALA A 44 -10.85 6.97 -8.40
C ALA A 44 -12.25 6.33 -8.42
N LYS A 45 -13.27 7.02 -7.87
CA LYS A 45 -14.67 6.58 -7.90
C LYS A 45 -15.15 6.27 -9.32
N GLU A 46 -14.93 7.19 -10.26
CA GLU A 46 -15.34 7.06 -11.65
C GLU A 46 -14.70 5.82 -12.30
N MET A 47 -13.38 5.66 -12.16
CA MET A 47 -12.65 4.53 -12.74
C MET A 47 -13.04 3.18 -12.13
N ILE A 48 -13.26 3.12 -10.80
CA ILE A 48 -13.72 1.91 -10.10
C ILE A 48 -15.13 1.53 -10.59
N THR A 49 -16.02 2.52 -10.70
CA THR A 49 -17.42 2.31 -11.13
C THR A 49 -17.49 1.85 -12.60
N GLU A 50 -16.72 2.49 -13.49
CA GLU A 50 -16.66 2.14 -14.91
C GLU A 50 -16.12 0.72 -15.13
N ALA A 51 -15.18 0.28 -14.29
CA ALA A 51 -14.64 -1.08 -14.32
C ALA A 51 -15.59 -2.15 -13.74
N GLY A 52 -16.76 -1.76 -13.20
CA GLY A 52 -17.67 -2.66 -12.50
C GLY A 52 -17.06 -3.28 -11.24
N ALA A 53 -16.11 -2.59 -10.61
CA ALA A 53 -15.45 -3.00 -9.38
C ALA A 53 -16.10 -2.32 -8.15
N GLN A 54 -15.74 -2.77 -6.96
CA GLN A 54 -16.20 -2.25 -5.69
C GLN A 54 -15.03 -1.67 -4.91
N SER A 55 -15.20 -0.47 -4.32
CA SER A 55 -14.22 0.05 -3.37
C SER A 55 -14.19 -0.82 -2.12
N CYS A 56 -12.98 -1.14 -1.63
CA CYS A 56 -12.83 -1.78 -0.34
C CYS A 56 -12.85 -0.78 0.82
N TYR A 57 -12.86 0.53 0.53
CA TYR A 57 -12.70 1.58 1.55
C TYR A 57 -13.99 2.26 1.97
N VAL A 58 -14.91 2.57 1.05
CA VAL A 58 -16.05 3.49 1.31
C VAL A 58 -16.82 3.14 2.58
N ASP A 59 -17.21 1.87 2.74
CA ASP A 59 -17.97 1.38 3.89
C ASP A 59 -17.10 0.71 4.97
N TYR A 60 -15.76 0.75 4.79
CA TYR A 60 -14.84 0.13 5.74
C TYR A 60 -14.83 0.89 7.06
N ALA A 61 -15.23 0.23 8.14
CA ALA A 61 -15.36 0.82 9.48
C ALA A 61 -14.74 -0.08 10.55
N PRO A 62 -13.39 -0.20 10.60
CA PRO A 62 -12.71 -0.96 11.64
C PRO A 62 -12.76 -0.24 12.99
N SER A 63 -12.47 -0.96 14.08
CA SER A 63 -12.54 -0.44 15.44
C SER A 63 -11.57 0.73 15.73
N PHE A 64 -10.52 0.90 14.94
CA PHE A 64 -9.57 2.00 15.10
C PHE A 64 -10.02 3.29 14.39
N GLY A 65 -10.92 3.22 13.41
CA GLY A 65 -11.44 4.39 12.68
C GLY A 65 -12.68 5.00 13.33
N ARG A 66 -12.95 6.27 13.05
CA ARG A 66 -14.18 6.94 13.45
C ARG A 66 -15.25 6.81 12.36
N GLY A 67 -16.04 5.75 12.42
CA GLY A 67 -17.05 5.43 11.41
C GLY A 67 -16.43 4.95 10.09
N PRO A 68 -17.21 4.89 9.00
CA PRO A 68 -16.71 4.46 7.70
C PRO A 68 -15.66 5.43 7.13
N PHE A 69 -14.73 4.92 6.34
CA PHE A 69 -13.70 5.74 5.69
C PHE A 69 -14.32 6.79 4.75
N GLY A 70 -15.33 6.40 3.97
CA GLY A 70 -16.19 7.33 3.22
C GLY A 70 -15.61 7.87 1.91
N HIS A 71 -14.42 7.40 1.50
CA HIS A 71 -13.71 7.79 0.29
C HIS A 71 -13.28 6.57 -0.53
N TYR A 72 -12.92 6.78 -1.80
CA TYR A 72 -12.57 5.71 -2.73
C TYR A 72 -11.08 5.38 -2.77
N ILE A 73 -10.23 6.28 -2.27
CA ILE A 73 -8.77 6.16 -2.27
C ILE A 73 -8.19 6.82 -1.02
N CYS A 74 -7.07 6.30 -0.50
CA CYS A 74 -6.27 7.03 0.47
C CYS A 74 -5.33 8.01 -0.23
N THR A 75 -5.25 9.25 0.29
CA THR A 75 -4.33 10.30 -0.21
C THR A 75 -3.53 10.84 0.97
N ALA A 76 -2.26 10.49 1.06
CA ALA A 76 -1.37 10.99 2.10
C ALA A 76 -0.36 11.97 1.49
N VAL A 77 -0.27 13.17 2.06
CA VAL A 77 0.63 14.24 1.58
C VAL A 77 1.67 14.54 2.65
N ASN A 78 2.93 14.59 2.26
CA ASN A 78 4.10 14.97 3.05
C ASN A 78 4.27 14.14 4.33
N ASP A 79 3.68 14.57 5.45
CA ASP A 79 3.73 13.93 6.78
C ASP A 79 2.61 12.92 7.02
N GLY A 80 1.64 12.83 6.11
CA GLY A 80 0.65 11.75 6.09
C GLY A 80 1.30 10.42 5.74
N VAL A 81 1.04 9.39 6.55
CA VAL A 81 1.68 8.07 6.41
C VAL A 81 0.74 7.07 5.76
N LEU A 82 -0.37 6.77 6.44
CA LEU A 82 -1.36 5.76 6.07
C LEU A 82 -2.77 6.30 6.25
N HIS A 83 -3.74 5.70 5.57
CA HIS A 83 -5.16 5.97 5.72
C HIS A 83 -5.55 7.45 5.53
N GLY A 84 -4.78 8.20 4.74
CA GLY A 84 -5.02 9.62 4.49
C GLY A 84 -6.36 9.84 3.79
N ARG A 85 -7.30 10.54 4.46
CA ARG A 85 -8.59 10.87 3.84
C ARG A 85 -8.46 12.01 2.85
N PRO A 86 -8.98 11.87 1.62
CA PRO A 86 -9.11 12.98 0.70
C PRO A 86 -9.85 14.16 1.35
N HIS A 87 -9.28 15.36 1.26
CA HIS A 87 -9.84 16.57 1.82
C HIS A 87 -9.51 17.78 0.91
N ASN A 88 -10.04 18.95 1.25
CA ASN A 88 -9.80 20.16 0.46
C ASN A 88 -8.34 20.65 0.64
N TYR A 89 -7.43 20.00 -0.08
CA TYR A 89 -6.03 20.36 -0.19
C TYR A 89 -5.63 20.39 -1.66
N THR A 90 -4.96 21.46 -2.07
CA THR A 90 -4.49 21.65 -3.44
C THR A 90 -2.98 21.36 -3.51
N LEU A 91 -2.60 20.40 -4.33
CA LEU A 91 -1.23 19.94 -4.48
C LEU A 91 -0.28 21.06 -4.93
N ALA A 92 0.84 21.20 -4.25
CA ALA A 92 1.92 22.15 -4.53
C ALA A 92 3.15 21.47 -5.16
N ASP A 93 4.03 22.29 -5.76
CA ASP A 93 5.30 21.80 -6.32
C ASP A 93 6.23 21.27 -5.21
N GLY A 94 6.65 20.02 -5.32
CA GLY A 94 7.48 19.34 -4.35
C GLY A 94 6.74 18.60 -3.23
N ASP A 95 5.39 18.57 -3.26
CA ASP A 95 4.64 17.68 -2.38
C ASP A 95 5.01 16.23 -2.68
N LEU A 96 5.23 15.45 -1.62
CA LEU A 96 5.31 14.00 -1.71
C LEU A 96 3.89 13.45 -1.48
N LEU A 97 3.29 12.92 -2.55
CA LEU A 97 1.96 12.33 -2.51
C LEU A 97 2.06 10.81 -2.54
N THR A 98 1.39 10.17 -1.60
CA THR A 98 1.10 8.74 -1.63
C THR A 98 -0.36 8.51 -1.98
N LEU A 99 -0.60 7.68 -2.99
CA LEU A 99 -1.91 7.16 -3.36
C LEU A 99 -1.94 5.67 -3.02
N ASP A 100 -2.98 5.24 -2.30
CA ASP A 100 -3.16 3.88 -1.84
C ASP A 100 -4.60 3.45 -2.12
N LEU A 101 -4.77 2.30 -2.81
CA LEU A 101 -6.03 1.89 -3.43
C LEU A 101 -6.28 0.40 -3.32
N ALA A 102 -7.37 0.04 -2.62
CA ALA A 102 -7.92 -1.30 -2.60
C ALA A 102 -9.28 -1.38 -3.30
N VAL A 103 -9.41 -2.30 -4.25
CA VAL A 103 -10.68 -2.62 -4.91
C VAL A 103 -10.93 -4.13 -4.93
N ALA A 104 -12.20 -4.51 -5.03
CA ALA A 104 -12.64 -5.88 -5.23
C ALA A 104 -13.39 -6.03 -6.55
N ARG A 105 -13.05 -7.05 -7.34
CA ARG A 105 -13.76 -7.43 -8.56
C ARG A 105 -13.82 -8.95 -8.68
N GLY A 106 -15.00 -9.49 -9.07
CA GLY A 106 -15.17 -10.94 -9.20
C GLY A 106 -14.95 -11.73 -7.89
N GLY A 107 -15.14 -11.08 -6.72
CA GLY A 107 -15.00 -11.70 -5.39
C GLY A 107 -13.54 -11.86 -4.93
N VAL A 108 -12.60 -11.10 -5.51
CA VAL A 108 -11.20 -11.04 -5.06
C VAL A 108 -10.77 -9.57 -4.96
N ALA A 109 -10.16 -9.20 -3.83
CA ALA A 109 -9.59 -7.89 -3.61
C ALA A 109 -8.12 -7.84 -4.04
N ALA A 110 -7.66 -6.65 -4.44
CA ALA A 110 -6.26 -6.31 -4.62
C ALA A 110 -6.01 -4.91 -4.06
N ASP A 111 -4.80 -4.69 -3.54
CA ASP A 111 -4.35 -3.48 -2.88
C ASP A 111 -2.97 -3.07 -3.36
N ALA A 112 -2.72 -1.78 -3.49
CA ALA A 112 -1.41 -1.24 -3.82
C ALA A 112 -1.28 0.23 -3.47
N ALA A 113 -0.04 0.66 -3.18
CA ALA A 113 0.28 2.06 -2.95
C ALA A 113 1.52 2.51 -3.72
N ILE A 114 1.49 3.78 -4.14
CA ILE A 114 2.60 4.45 -4.82
C ILE A 114 2.86 5.82 -4.21
N SER A 115 4.13 6.14 -3.97
CA SER A 115 4.55 7.49 -3.59
C SER A 115 5.27 8.17 -4.76
N PHE A 116 5.04 9.47 -4.95
CA PHE A 116 5.71 10.26 -5.97
C PHE A 116 5.74 11.74 -5.62
N LEU A 117 6.65 12.48 -6.26
CA LEU A 117 6.75 13.93 -6.10
C LEU A 117 5.91 14.65 -7.15
N VAL A 118 5.09 15.59 -6.70
CA VAL A 118 4.25 16.43 -7.53
C VAL A 118 5.08 17.56 -8.13
N GLY A 119 4.81 17.92 -9.38
CA GLY A 119 5.48 19.04 -10.06
C GLY A 119 6.93 18.76 -10.46
N LYS A 120 7.81 19.76 -10.35
CA LYS A 120 9.21 19.70 -10.81
C LYS A 120 10.23 19.58 -9.68
N ALA A 121 9.92 20.08 -8.48
CA ALA A 121 10.83 20.01 -7.35
C ALA A 121 11.12 18.54 -6.95
N ARG A 122 12.39 18.26 -6.67
CA ARG A 122 12.88 16.92 -6.29
C ARG A 122 13.74 17.01 -5.03
N PRO A 123 13.12 17.23 -3.85
CA PRO A 123 13.87 17.22 -2.59
C PRO A 123 14.59 15.87 -2.44
N ALA A 124 15.91 15.90 -2.23
CA ALA A 124 16.76 14.71 -2.21
C ALA A 124 16.31 13.69 -1.15
N GLU A 125 15.87 14.19 0.00
CA GLU A 125 15.32 13.35 1.07
C GLU A 125 14.08 12.56 0.59
N SER A 126 13.12 13.23 -0.04
CA SER A 126 11.90 12.58 -0.54
C SER A 126 12.21 11.55 -1.62
N VAL A 127 13.14 11.84 -2.53
CA VAL A 127 13.59 10.88 -3.55
C VAL A 127 14.19 9.66 -2.87
N ALA A 128 15.09 9.86 -1.90
CA ALA A 128 15.75 8.76 -1.16
C ALA A 128 14.74 7.89 -0.39
N MET A 129 13.69 8.49 0.17
CA MET A 129 12.62 7.77 0.88
C MET A 129 11.81 6.88 -0.07
N ILE A 130 11.35 7.43 -1.20
CA ILE A 130 10.62 6.67 -2.23
C ILE A 130 11.47 5.49 -2.70
N GLU A 131 12.73 5.74 -3.10
CA GLU A 131 13.64 4.67 -3.53
C GLU A 131 13.90 3.62 -2.44
N ALA A 132 13.95 4.00 -1.16
CA ALA A 132 14.15 3.06 -0.07
C ALA A 132 12.96 2.13 0.11
N THR A 133 11.72 2.66 0.04
CA THR A 133 10.50 1.83 0.12
C THR A 133 10.37 0.92 -1.09
N GLU A 134 10.64 1.40 -2.31
CA GLU A 134 10.64 0.59 -3.52
C GLU A 134 11.68 -0.56 -3.46
N ARG A 135 12.91 -0.27 -3.01
CA ARG A 135 13.94 -1.31 -2.80
C ARG A 135 13.54 -2.31 -1.71
N ALA A 136 12.93 -1.85 -0.63
CA ALA A 136 12.45 -2.71 0.45
C ALA A 136 11.33 -3.64 -0.04
N LEU A 137 10.38 -3.11 -0.81
CA LEU A 137 9.31 -3.87 -1.45
C LEU A 137 9.88 -4.94 -2.39
N ALA A 138 10.81 -4.56 -3.26
CA ALA A 138 11.48 -5.49 -4.16
C ALA A 138 12.22 -6.61 -3.41
N ALA A 139 12.88 -6.29 -2.28
CA ALA A 139 13.55 -7.29 -1.45
C ALA A 139 12.56 -8.26 -0.79
N GLY A 140 11.43 -7.76 -0.27
CA GLY A 140 10.34 -8.59 0.26
C GLY A 140 9.76 -9.53 -0.78
N ILE A 141 9.48 -9.02 -1.98
CA ILE A 141 8.98 -9.80 -3.12
C ILE A 141 9.99 -10.90 -3.52
N ALA A 142 11.26 -10.57 -3.61
CA ALA A 142 12.31 -11.52 -3.95
C ALA A 142 12.47 -12.65 -2.91
N ALA A 143 12.17 -12.36 -1.64
CA ALA A 143 12.16 -13.35 -0.56
C ALA A 143 10.89 -14.21 -0.55
N ALA A 144 9.81 -13.79 -1.21
CA ALA A 144 8.52 -14.47 -1.23
C ALA A 144 8.51 -15.69 -2.17
N LYS A 145 9.18 -16.75 -1.75
CA LYS A 145 9.29 -18.03 -2.48
C LYS A 145 8.43 -19.10 -1.85
N PRO A 146 7.96 -20.10 -2.62
CA PRO A 146 7.28 -21.26 -2.05
C PRO A 146 8.13 -21.92 -0.95
N GLY A 147 7.51 -22.14 0.21
CA GLY A 147 8.19 -22.74 1.35
C GLY A 147 8.95 -21.78 2.26
N ALA A 148 9.23 -20.55 1.84
CA ALA A 148 9.68 -19.47 2.73
C ALA A 148 8.60 -19.16 3.78
N ARG A 149 8.93 -18.34 4.76
CA ARG A 149 8.01 -17.93 5.82
C ARG A 149 7.83 -16.42 5.83
N ILE A 150 6.73 -15.94 6.39
CA ILE A 150 6.45 -14.49 6.51
C ILE A 150 7.64 -13.72 7.10
N GLY A 151 8.30 -14.27 8.12
CA GLY A 151 9.47 -13.64 8.74
C GLY A 151 10.68 -13.48 7.82
N ASP A 152 10.75 -14.25 6.73
CA ASP A 152 11.81 -14.09 5.71
C ASP A 152 11.56 -12.82 4.89
N LEU A 153 10.30 -12.56 4.53
CA LEU A 153 9.88 -11.34 3.82
C LEU A 153 10.08 -10.12 4.71
N SER A 154 9.55 -10.17 5.92
CA SER A 154 9.68 -9.09 6.92
C SER A 154 11.14 -8.75 7.21
N HIS A 155 12.03 -9.78 7.31
CA HIS A 155 13.46 -9.57 7.50
C HIS A 155 14.11 -8.89 6.30
N ALA A 156 13.77 -9.30 5.08
CA ALA A 156 14.31 -8.72 3.85
C ALA A 156 13.92 -7.23 3.73
N ILE A 157 12.64 -6.90 3.96
CA ILE A 157 12.13 -5.53 3.99
C ILE A 157 12.89 -4.70 5.05
N GLY A 158 12.87 -5.16 6.30
CA GLY A 158 13.46 -4.44 7.42
C GLY A 158 14.97 -4.24 7.29
N THR A 159 15.68 -5.19 6.67
CA THR A 159 17.12 -5.05 6.39
C THR A 159 17.42 -3.88 5.45
N VAL A 160 16.60 -3.68 4.41
CA VAL A 160 16.76 -2.56 3.47
C VAL A 160 16.46 -1.24 4.16
N LEU A 161 15.32 -1.15 4.88
CA LEU A 161 14.91 0.08 5.56
C LEU A 161 15.91 0.50 6.65
N SER A 162 16.36 -0.46 7.48
CA SER A 162 17.36 -0.20 8.53
C SER A 162 18.70 0.26 7.96
N LYS A 163 19.17 -0.36 6.85
CA LYS A 163 20.41 0.06 6.17
C LYS A 163 20.28 1.46 5.56
N ALA A 164 19.09 1.85 5.15
CA ALA A 164 18.80 3.20 4.67
C ALA A 164 18.67 4.23 5.82
N GLY A 165 18.70 3.78 7.09
CA GLY A 165 18.67 4.64 8.27
C GLY A 165 17.27 5.04 8.74
N TYR A 166 16.20 4.46 8.19
CA TYR A 166 14.84 4.81 8.58
C TYR A 166 14.36 4.02 9.80
N PRO A 167 13.71 4.70 10.78
CA PRO A 167 13.00 4.02 11.85
C PRO A 167 11.85 3.18 11.29
N ILE A 168 11.65 1.97 11.84
CA ILE A 168 10.60 1.05 11.40
C ILE A 168 9.50 0.99 12.46
N ASN A 169 8.29 1.38 12.09
CA ASN A 169 7.10 1.15 12.91
C ASN A 169 6.66 -0.32 12.81
N THR A 170 6.10 -0.86 13.89
CA THR A 170 5.67 -2.26 13.98
C THR A 170 4.17 -2.43 14.24
N GLU A 171 3.41 -1.32 14.25
CA GLU A 171 1.97 -1.34 14.52
C GLU A 171 1.17 -1.73 13.28
N PHE A 172 1.61 -1.27 12.10
CA PHE A 172 1.00 -1.55 10.81
C PHE A 172 1.99 -2.22 9.87
N GLY A 173 1.47 -2.85 8.84
CA GLY A 173 2.26 -3.53 7.83
C GLY A 173 1.39 -4.43 6.96
N GLY A 174 1.98 -5.11 6.01
CA GLY A 174 1.33 -5.95 5.03
C GLY A 174 0.47 -7.07 5.62
N HIS A 175 -0.36 -7.64 4.79
CA HIS A 175 -1.38 -8.58 5.21
C HIS A 175 -1.70 -9.62 4.13
N GLY A 176 -2.39 -10.69 4.51
CA GLY A 176 -3.10 -11.54 3.57
C GLY A 176 -4.24 -10.77 2.90
N ILE A 177 -4.53 -11.08 1.65
CA ILE A 177 -5.63 -10.49 0.89
C ILE A 177 -6.32 -11.58 0.07
N GLY A 178 -7.58 -11.39 -0.29
CA GLY A 178 -8.33 -12.41 -1.03
C GLY A 178 -9.80 -12.04 -1.17
N SER A 179 -10.72 -12.80 -0.58
CA SER A 179 -12.15 -12.48 -0.58
C SER A 179 -12.48 -11.21 0.21
N THR A 180 -11.59 -10.79 1.09
CA THR A 180 -11.63 -9.51 1.81
C THR A 180 -10.28 -8.83 1.69
N MET A 181 -10.27 -7.49 1.87
CA MET A 181 -9.06 -6.67 1.81
C MET A 181 -8.03 -7.14 2.84
N HIS A 182 -8.37 -7.17 4.10
CA HIS A 182 -7.47 -7.58 5.18
C HIS A 182 -7.74 -9.01 5.66
N GLN A 183 -6.72 -9.84 5.62
CA GLN A 183 -6.72 -11.22 6.12
C GLN A 183 -5.40 -11.54 6.83
N ASP A 184 -5.37 -12.66 7.54
CA ASP A 184 -4.10 -13.27 7.93
C ASP A 184 -3.32 -13.77 6.69
N PRO A 185 -1.99 -13.87 6.78
CA PRO A 185 -1.15 -13.48 7.90
C PRO A 185 -0.77 -11.98 7.85
N HIS A 186 -0.49 -11.39 9.00
CA HIS A 186 0.19 -10.09 9.07
C HIS A 186 1.65 -10.21 8.59
N VAL A 187 2.11 -9.21 7.83
CA VAL A 187 3.48 -9.12 7.28
C VAL A 187 4.13 -7.82 7.77
N ALA A 188 4.73 -7.86 8.93
CA ALA A 188 5.41 -6.70 9.48
C ALA A 188 6.61 -6.28 8.61
N ASN A 189 6.96 -4.97 8.63
CA ASN A 189 8.11 -4.42 7.92
C ASN A 189 9.47 -4.71 8.60
N THR A 190 9.48 -5.53 9.64
CA THR A 190 10.68 -6.11 10.27
C THR A 190 10.36 -7.47 10.84
N GLY A 191 11.32 -8.38 10.89
CA GLY A 191 11.06 -9.73 11.36
C GLY A 191 12.30 -10.62 11.48
N ARG A 192 12.07 -11.86 11.91
CA ARG A 192 13.11 -12.87 12.08
C ARG A 192 12.96 -13.96 11.00
N PRO A 193 14.05 -14.30 10.27
CA PRO A 193 14.02 -15.38 9.28
C PRO A 193 13.52 -16.71 9.87
N GLY A 194 12.83 -17.48 9.05
CA GLY A 194 12.30 -18.79 9.41
C GLY A 194 11.12 -18.78 10.39
N ARG A 195 10.50 -17.64 10.65
CA ARG A 195 9.34 -17.50 11.54
C ARG A 195 8.06 -17.19 10.78
N GLY A 196 6.93 -17.43 11.42
CA GLY A 196 5.59 -17.15 10.89
C GLY A 196 5.08 -18.20 9.92
N TYR A 197 3.99 -17.86 9.24
CA TYR A 197 3.30 -18.76 8.32
C TYR A 197 4.18 -19.14 7.13
N LYS A 198 4.10 -20.41 6.73
CA LYS A 198 4.84 -20.94 5.57
C LYS A 198 4.09 -20.62 4.28
N LEU A 199 4.76 -19.94 3.35
CA LEU A 199 4.19 -19.56 2.07
C LEU A 199 3.84 -20.78 1.22
N ARG A 200 2.66 -20.76 0.60
CA ARG A 200 2.14 -21.81 -0.27
C ARG A 200 1.59 -21.19 -1.55
N PRO A 201 1.69 -21.88 -2.69
CA PRO A 201 1.04 -21.43 -3.92
C PRO A 201 -0.45 -21.19 -3.70
N GLY A 202 -0.97 -20.10 -4.30
CA GLY A 202 -2.34 -19.60 -4.14
C GLY A 202 -2.55 -18.63 -2.99
N LEU A 203 -1.55 -18.38 -2.13
CA LEU A 203 -1.61 -17.31 -1.12
C LEU A 203 -1.42 -15.95 -1.79
N LEU A 204 -2.28 -14.99 -1.47
CA LEU A 204 -2.09 -13.59 -1.82
C LEU A 204 -1.63 -12.78 -0.61
N LEU A 205 -0.73 -11.85 -0.82
CA LEU A 205 -0.22 -10.93 0.20
C LEU A 205 -0.14 -9.52 -0.35
N ALA A 206 -0.53 -8.53 0.43
CA ALA A 206 -0.13 -7.15 0.29
C ALA A 206 1.20 -6.97 1.03
N LEU A 207 2.23 -6.50 0.35
CA LEU A 207 3.52 -6.13 0.93
C LEU A 207 3.66 -4.62 0.82
N GLU A 208 3.80 -3.96 1.97
CA GLU A 208 3.64 -2.51 2.08
C GLU A 208 4.73 -1.85 2.96
N PRO A 209 6.00 -1.83 2.56
CA PRO A 209 6.99 -1.04 3.27
C PRO A 209 6.69 0.46 3.17
N TRP A 210 6.68 1.11 4.32
CA TRP A 210 6.57 2.55 4.47
C TRP A 210 7.54 3.07 5.53
N VAL A 211 7.91 4.32 5.43
CA VAL A 211 8.88 4.98 6.30
C VAL A 211 8.46 6.41 6.63
N MET A 212 8.90 6.88 7.77
CA MET A 212 8.95 8.28 8.19
C MET A 212 10.41 8.69 8.32
N ALA A 213 10.75 9.95 8.02
CA ALA A 213 12.14 10.36 7.89
C ALA A 213 12.95 10.20 9.18
N ASP A 214 12.36 10.52 10.35
CA ASP A 214 13.11 10.63 11.60
C ASP A 214 12.43 9.97 12.82
N THR A 215 11.24 9.41 12.68
CA THR A 215 10.48 8.81 13.78
C THR A 215 9.81 7.49 13.37
N ALA A 216 9.51 6.64 14.33
CA ALA A 216 8.62 5.49 14.15
C ALA A 216 7.25 5.70 14.81
N THR A 217 6.99 6.88 15.40
CA THR A 217 5.76 7.15 16.15
C THR A 217 4.70 7.77 15.24
N LEU A 218 3.51 7.18 15.26
CA LEU A 218 2.32 7.67 14.56
C LEU A 218 1.42 8.47 15.50
N VAL A 219 0.72 9.45 14.94
CA VAL A 219 -0.39 10.17 15.58
C VAL A 219 -1.60 10.12 14.66
N THR A 220 -2.79 9.98 15.24
CA THR A 220 -4.04 10.02 14.47
C THR A 220 -4.50 11.46 14.34
N ASP A 221 -4.81 11.89 13.13
CA ASP A 221 -5.35 13.22 12.83
C ASP A 221 -6.77 13.40 13.40
N ALA A 222 -7.22 14.64 13.47
CA ALA A 222 -8.55 15.01 13.98
C ALA A 222 -9.71 14.38 13.18
N ASP A 223 -9.49 13.98 11.92
CA ASP A 223 -10.46 13.25 11.09
C ASP A 223 -10.73 11.82 11.58
N GLY A 224 -9.91 11.33 12.53
CA GLY A 224 -10.05 10.01 13.14
C GLY A 224 -9.58 8.85 12.26
N TRP A 225 -8.88 9.13 11.13
CA TRP A 225 -8.40 8.14 10.17
C TRP A 225 -6.95 8.34 9.76
N THR A 226 -6.62 9.55 9.28
CA THR A 226 -5.29 9.84 8.76
C THR A 226 -4.23 9.64 9.84
N LEU A 227 -3.29 8.74 9.59
CA LEU A 227 -2.11 8.55 10.42
C LEU A 227 -0.99 9.45 9.90
N ARG A 228 -0.42 10.25 10.81
CA ARG A 228 0.68 11.17 10.50
C ARG A 228 1.92 10.83 11.29
N SER A 229 3.06 11.27 10.79
CA SER A 229 4.29 11.25 11.56
C SER A 229 4.18 12.17 12.78
N ALA A 230 4.59 11.70 13.95
CA ALA A 230 4.51 12.49 15.19
C ALA A 230 5.39 13.75 15.20
N THR A 231 6.39 13.82 14.32
CA THR A 231 7.32 14.95 14.19
C THR A 231 6.95 15.89 13.04
N GLY A 232 5.96 15.53 12.19
CA GLY A 232 5.64 16.27 10.98
C GLY A 232 6.67 16.02 9.85
N CYS A 233 7.55 15.02 9.99
CA CYS A 233 8.52 14.68 8.96
C CYS A 233 7.85 14.03 7.74
N ARG A 234 8.53 14.07 6.59
CA ARG A 234 8.05 13.43 5.36
C ARG A 234 7.98 11.93 5.47
N THR A 235 7.12 11.32 4.66
CA THR A 235 6.84 9.89 4.66
C THR A 235 6.79 9.37 3.22
N ALA A 236 7.07 8.09 3.03
CA ALA A 236 6.87 7.40 1.75
C ALA A 236 6.35 5.98 2.00
N HIS A 237 5.55 5.48 1.06
CA HIS A 237 4.94 4.16 1.08
C HIS A 237 4.99 3.55 -0.34
N SER A 238 5.33 2.28 -0.43
CA SER A 238 5.27 1.52 -1.68
C SER A 238 4.64 0.17 -1.39
N GLU A 239 3.67 -0.23 -2.22
CA GLU A 239 2.95 -1.47 -1.97
C GLU A 239 2.58 -2.20 -3.25
N HIS A 240 2.57 -3.53 -3.17
CA HIS A 240 2.00 -4.41 -4.18
C HIS A 240 1.26 -5.59 -3.56
N THR A 241 0.13 -5.96 -4.18
CA THR A 241 -0.42 -7.31 -4.02
C THR A 241 0.40 -8.27 -4.85
N ILE A 242 0.85 -9.35 -4.21
CA ILE A 242 1.56 -10.46 -4.85
C ILE A 242 0.82 -11.78 -4.67
N ALA A 243 0.97 -12.67 -5.64
CA ALA A 243 0.55 -14.07 -5.51
C ALA A 243 1.78 -14.98 -5.32
N ILE A 244 1.70 -15.91 -4.39
CA ILE A 244 2.68 -16.98 -4.31
C ILE A 244 2.31 -18.04 -5.36
N THR A 245 3.23 -18.33 -6.27
CA THR A 245 3.10 -19.36 -7.30
C THR A 245 4.13 -20.47 -7.08
N ASP A 246 4.08 -21.54 -7.84
CA ASP A 246 5.08 -22.64 -7.76
C ASP A 246 6.49 -22.15 -8.13
N SER A 247 6.60 -21.10 -8.95
CA SER A 247 7.88 -20.52 -9.40
C SER A 247 8.38 -19.34 -8.57
N GLY A 248 7.59 -18.82 -7.61
CA GLY A 248 7.92 -17.66 -6.78
C GLY A 248 6.78 -16.67 -6.67
N ALA A 249 7.08 -15.44 -6.28
CA ALA A 249 6.08 -14.37 -6.21
C ALA A 249 5.81 -13.77 -7.58
N GLU A 250 4.52 -13.58 -7.88
CA GLU A 250 4.01 -12.84 -9.03
C GLU A 250 3.39 -11.53 -8.53
N ILE A 251 3.81 -10.40 -9.08
CA ILE A 251 3.22 -9.08 -8.76
C ILE A 251 1.95 -8.92 -9.58
N LEU A 252 0.82 -8.72 -8.92
CA LEU A 252 -0.49 -8.60 -9.59
C LEU A 252 -0.85 -7.14 -9.92
N THR A 253 -0.32 -6.17 -9.19
CA THR A 253 -0.70 -4.74 -9.26
C THR A 253 0.25 -3.87 -10.08
N ARG A 254 0.91 -4.45 -11.07
CA ARG A 254 1.62 -3.68 -12.11
C ARG A 254 0.62 -3.19 -13.16
N PRO A 255 0.80 -1.92 -13.66
CA PRO A 255 0.00 -1.40 -14.77
C PRO A 255 0.30 -2.13 -16.08
#